data_ed754decaf9a6784840718451dfa5439
#
_entry.id   ed754decaf9a6784840718451dfa5439
#
_cell.length_a   1.000
_cell.length_b   1.000
_cell.length_c   1.000
_cell.angle_alpha   90.00
_cell.angle_beta   90.00
_cell.angle_gamma   90.00
#
_symmetry.space_group_name_H-M   'P 1'
#
loop_
_entity.id
_entity.type
_entity.pdbx_description
1 polymer ?
#
loop_
_entity_poly.entity_id
_entity_poly.type
_entity_poly.pdbx_seq_one_letter_code
_entity_poly.pdbx_strand_id
1 'polypeptide(L)'
;SPIKIEYVLKGYTGTLGGYALSVADSITRTATGSPYIPNNAFNNPTNFTQLPVFKRLLVDTKKMGGLQQQFYELRGEVNKVTQTMNSLKKDKRFDELATYRANYQGVMNVKGQVRALERYLENWRRKRDAVMKRDDISVVVKSDLVRELELQRDQRLAFVPELRKKANVPVFQGGL
;
A
#
# COMPACT_ATOMS: atom_id res chain seq x y z
N SER A 1 33.61 13.24 7.55
CA SER A 1 32.14 13.47 7.61
C SER A 1 31.44 12.22 7.08
N PRO A 2 30.37 11.73 7.74
CA PRO A 2 29.64 10.53 7.33
C PRO A 2 29.19 10.59 5.86
N ILE A 3 28.84 11.76 5.37
CA ILE A 3 28.40 12.01 3.99
C ILE A 3 29.52 11.71 2.97
N LYS A 4 30.81 12.02 3.31
CA LYS A 4 31.93 11.72 2.42
C LYS A 4 32.19 10.23 2.32
N ILE A 5 32.02 9.48 3.42
CA ILE A 5 32.18 8.03 3.46
C ILE A 5 31.09 7.36 2.63
N GLU A 6 29.87 7.83 2.73
CA GLU A 6 28.73 7.34 1.94
C GLU A 6 28.96 7.57 0.43
N TYR A 7 29.50 8.72 0.05
CA TYR A 7 29.78 9.06 -1.36
C TYR A 7 30.87 8.19 -1.95
N VAL A 8 31.93 7.93 -1.18
CA VAL A 8 33.05 7.04 -1.58
C VAL A 8 32.58 5.61 -1.70
N LEU A 9 31.80 5.11 -0.73
CA LEU A 9 31.23 3.76 -0.78
C LEU A 9 30.24 3.59 -1.94
N LYS A 10 29.38 4.55 -2.21
CA LYS A 10 28.47 4.50 -3.38
C LYS A 10 29.22 4.56 -4.69
N GLY A 11 30.30 5.33 -4.77
CA GLY A 11 31.13 5.46 -5.98
C GLY A 11 31.94 4.21 -6.32
N TYR A 12 32.53 3.57 -5.31
CA TYR A 12 33.42 2.42 -5.51
C TYR A 12 32.72 1.07 -5.51
N THR A 13 31.65 0.89 -4.74
CA THR A 13 30.96 -0.39 -4.56
C THR A 13 29.58 -0.43 -5.20
N GLY A 14 29.15 0.67 -5.82
CA GLY A 14 27.84 0.77 -6.46
C GLY A 14 26.70 0.41 -5.50
N THR A 15 25.78 -0.40 -5.98
CA THR A 15 24.61 -0.83 -5.19
C THR A 15 24.97 -1.70 -3.97
N LEU A 16 26.09 -2.44 -4.02
CA LEU A 16 26.55 -3.29 -2.91
C LEU A 16 26.96 -2.47 -1.69
N GLY A 17 27.65 -1.34 -1.87
CA GLY A 17 28.02 -0.44 -0.75
C GLY A 17 26.81 0.17 -0.06
N GLY A 18 25.78 0.54 -0.81
CA GLY A 18 24.52 0.99 -0.25
C GLY A 18 23.81 -0.08 0.59
N TYR A 19 23.90 -1.34 0.18
CA TYR A 19 23.34 -2.47 0.93
C TYR A 19 24.12 -2.76 2.22
N ALA A 20 25.45 -2.71 2.18
CA ALA A 20 26.27 -2.89 3.37
C ALA A 20 26.00 -1.81 4.41
N LEU A 21 25.86 -0.55 3.99
CA LEU A 21 25.49 0.56 4.88
C LEU A 21 24.10 0.40 5.49
N SER A 22 23.12 -0.06 4.72
CA SER A 22 21.75 -0.26 5.24
C SER A 22 21.67 -1.42 6.23
N VAL A 23 22.47 -2.48 6.03
CA VAL A 23 22.59 -3.60 6.99
C VAL A 23 23.26 -3.12 8.27
N ALA A 24 24.37 -2.39 8.17
CA ALA A 24 25.08 -1.82 9.31
C ALA A 24 24.18 -0.83 10.11
N ASP A 25 23.40 0.01 9.44
CA ASP A 25 22.44 0.91 10.07
C ASP A 25 21.31 0.14 10.79
N SER A 26 20.81 -0.93 10.20
CA SER A 26 19.81 -1.82 10.83
C SER A 26 20.36 -2.47 12.12
N ILE A 27 21.59 -2.98 12.08
CA ILE A 27 22.24 -3.62 13.24
C ILE A 27 22.48 -2.57 14.34
N THR A 28 23.02 -1.40 13.99
CA THR A 28 23.29 -0.33 14.96
C THR A 28 22.00 0.18 15.61
N ARG A 29 20.91 0.32 14.87
CA ARG A 29 19.62 0.72 15.41
C ARG A 29 19.01 -0.31 16.34
N THR A 30 19.16 -1.59 16.00
CA THR A 30 18.73 -2.69 16.89
C THR A 30 19.50 -2.65 18.21
N ALA A 31 20.80 -2.40 18.16
CA ALA A 31 21.66 -2.33 19.35
C ALA A 31 21.43 -1.06 20.19
N THR A 32 21.06 0.07 19.54
CA THR A 32 20.86 1.36 20.22
C THR A 32 19.39 1.65 20.57
N GLY A 33 18.45 0.77 20.21
CA GLY A 33 17.02 0.98 20.44
C GLY A 33 16.43 2.17 19.68
N SER A 34 17.09 2.60 18.59
CA SER A 34 16.65 3.76 17.81
C SER A 34 15.31 3.48 17.13
N PRO A 35 14.37 4.46 17.14
CA PRO A 35 13.01 4.23 16.66
C PRO A 35 12.94 4.04 15.15
N TYR A 36 11.97 3.26 14.72
CA TYR A 36 11.61 3.11 13.32
C TYR A 36 11.01 4.39 12.74
N ILE A 37 11.53 4.86 11.61
CA ILE A 37 10.96 5.95 10.84
C ILE A 37 10.15 5.36 9.68
N PRO A 38 8.81 5.51 9.66
CA PRO A 38 7.93 4.78 8.74
C PRO A 38 8.19 5.05 7.25
N ASN A 39 8.76 6.18 6.90
CA ASN A 39 9.03 6.54 5.50
C ASN A 39 10.31 5.90 4.95
N ASN A 40 11.09 5.25 5.79
CA ASN A 40 12.33 4.62 5.37
C ASN A 40 12.23 3.11 5.62
N ALA A 41 11.93 2.35 4.57
CA ALA A 41 11.78 0.89 4.64
C ALA A 41 13.04 0.16 5.15
N PHE A 42 14.21 0.83 5.10
CA PHE A 42 15.48 0.27 5.57
C PHE A 42 15.68 0.41 7.09
N ASN A 43 14.84 1.19 7.76
CA ASN A 43 15.02 1.53 9.16
C ASN A 43 14.16 0.68 10.12
N ASN A 44 13.59 -0.42 9.66
CA ASN A 44 12.85 -1.35 10.53
C ASN A 44 13.75 -2.50 10.97
N PRO A 45 14.33 -2.46 12.19
CA PRO A 45 15.29 -3.46 12.66
C PRO A 45 14.65 -4.82 12.92
N THR A 46 13.33 -4.89 13.08
CA THR A 46 12.63 -6.14 13.43
C THR A 46 12.19 -6.94 12.20
N ASN A 47 12.30 -6.37 11.00
CA ASN A 47 11.79 -7.02 9.80
C ASN A 47 12.92 -7.21 8.77
N PHE A 48 13.66 -8.31 8.91
CA PHE A 48 14.74 -8.68 8.01
C PHE A 48 14.33 -8.78 6.54
N THR A 49 13.04 -9.02 6.26
CA THR A 49 12.52 -9.08 4.89
C THR A 49 12.58 -7.71 4.19
N GLN A 50 12.74 -6.63 4.95
CA GLN A 50 12.87 -5.26 4.44
C GLN A 50 14.31 -4.92 4.03
N LEU A 51 15.29 -5.68 4.47
CA LEU A 51 16.68 -5.46 4.06
C LEU A 51 16.82 -5.68 2.55
N PRO A 52 17.54 -4.81 1.83
CA PRO A 52 17.62 -4.85 0.38
C PRO A 52 18.09 -6.20 -0.18
N VAL A 53 19.00 -6.88 0.53
CA VAL A 53 19.53 -8.19 0.14
C VAL A 53 18.43 -9.26 0.22
N PHE A 54 17.68 -9.28 1.32
CA PHE A 54 16.58 -10.24 1.52
C PHE A 54 15.38 -9.93 0.64
N LYS A 55 15.12 -8.63 0.34
CA LYS A 55 14.05 -8.23 -0.56
C LYS A 55 14.25 -8.73 -2.00
N ARG A 56 15.50 -8.96 -2.43
CA ARG A 56 15.81 -9.58 -3.74
C ARG A 56 15.74 -11.10 -3.71
N LEU A 57 16.06 -11.72 -2.58
CA LEU A 57 16.10 -13.18 -2.43
C LEU A 57 14.75 -13.76 -2.02
N LEU A 58 14.04 -13.06 -1.17
CA LEU A 58 12.69 -13.38 -0.80
C LEU A 58 11.79 -12.47 -1.65
N VAL A 59 11.08 -13.06 -2.59
CA VAL A 59 9.90 -12.44 -3.16
C VAL A 59 8.93 -12.32 -2.00
N ASP A 60 9.12 -11.28 -1.21
CA ASP A 60 8.19 -10.92 -0.17
C ASP A 60 6.91 -10.46 -0.88
N THR A 61 6.09 -11.42 -1.18
CA THR A 61 4.68 -11.19 -1.42
C THR A 61 4.12 -10.63 -0.13
N LYS A 62 4.46 -9.38 0.18
CA LYS A 62 3.79 -8.68 1.24
C LYS A 62 2.34 -8.72 0.90
N LYS A 63 1.63 -9.63 1.57
CA LYS A 63 0.17 -9.78 1.45
C LYS A 63 -0.51 -8.41 1.47
N MET A 64 0.07 -7.45 2.15
CA MET A 64 -0.45 -6.09 2.30
C MET A 64 -0.28 -5.20 1.06
N GLY A 65 0.85 -5.24 0.37
CA GLY A 65 1.02 -4.56 -0.92
C GLY A 65 0.08 -5.14 -1.97
N GLY A 66 -0.07 -6.46 -1.97
CA GLY A 66 -1.03 -7.15 -2.83
C GLY A 66 -2.49 -6.78 -2.53
N LEU A 67 -2.89 -6.63 -1.27
CA LEU A 67 -4.25 -6.23 -0.90
C LEU A 67 -4.56 -4.79 -1.32
N GLN A 68 -3.61 -3.88 -1.18
CA GLN A 68 -3.77 -2.51 -1.63
C GLN A 68 -3.89 -2.43 -3.16
N GLN A 69 -3.08 -3.19 -3.89
CA GLN A 69 -3.19 -3.30 -5.34
C GLN A 69 -4.54 -3.87 -5.75
N GLN A 70 -4.96 -4.98 -5.13
CA GLN A 70 -6.27 -5.59 -5.38
C GLN A 70 -7.43 -4.61 -5.12
N PHE A 71 -7.31 -3.76 -4.10
CA PHE A 71 -8.28 -2.71 -3.85
C PHE A 71 -8.35 -1.70 -5.01
N TYR A 72 -7.20 -1.21 -5.51
CA TYR A 72 -7.18 -0.26 -6.61
C TYR A 72 -7.70 -0.85 -7.92
N GLU A 73 -7.42 -2.12 -8.18
CA GLU A 73 -7.99 -2.85 -9.32
C GLU A 73 -9.51 -2.94 -9.21
N LEU A 74 -10.02 -3.39 -8.05
CA LEU A 74 -11.47 -3.44 -7.80
C LEU A 74 -12.15 -2.07 -7.92
N ARG A 75 -11.51 -1.02 -7.39
CA ARG A 75 -11.97 0.36 -7.55
C ARG A 75 -12.01 0.78 -9.02
N GLY A 76 -10.98 0.43 -9.78
CA GLY A 76 -10.91 0.67 -11.22
C GLY A 76 -12.09 0.05 -11.96
N GLU A 77 -12.41 -1.21 -11.67
CA GLU A 77 -13.57 -1.91 -12.25
C GLU A 77 -14.89 -1.26 -11.85
N VAL A 78 -15.08 -0.91 -10.59
CA VAL A 78 -16.29 -0.20 -10.12
C VAL A 78 -16.46 1.14 -10.84
N ASN A 79 -15.37 1.88 -11.05
CA ASN A 79 -15.42 3.16 -11.75
C ASN A 79 -15.73 2.96 -13.24
N LYS A 80 -15.07 2.01 -13.90
CA LYS A 80 -15.32 1.67 -15.31
C LYS A 80 -16.78 1.28 -15.55
N VAL A 81 -17.31 0.35 -14.76
CA VAL A 81 -18.71 -0.07 -14.84
C VAL A 81 -19.66 1.13 -14.62
N THR A 82 -19.37 1.96 -13.62
CA THR A 82 -20.18 3.14 -13.33
C THR A 82 -20.16 4.16 -14.47
N GLN A 83 -18.99 4.41 -15.07
CA GLN A 83 -18.84 5.33 -16.20
C GLN A 83 -19.58 4.82 -17.43
N THR A 84 -19.44 3.53 -17.77
CA THR A 84 -20.17 2.93 -18.90
C THR A 84 -21.69 3.03 -18.71
N MET A 85 -22.19 2.72 -17.50
CA MET A 85 -23.62 2.87 -17.21
C MET A 85 -24.11 4.31 -17.35
N ASN A 86 -23.31 5.28 -16.91
CA ASN A 86 -23.64 6.70 -17.05
C ASN A 86 -23.64 7.14 -18.53
N SER A 87 -22.70 6.63 -19.33
CA SER A 87 -22.66 6.89 -20.78
C SER A 87 -23.90 6.33 -21.47
N LEU A 88 -24.21 5.04 -21.27
CA LEU A 88 -25.41 4.41 -21.84
C LEU A 88 -26.70 5.14 -21.44
N LYS A 89 -26.79 5.61 -20.19
CA LYS A 89 -27.93 6.42 -19.74
C LYS A 89 -27.99 7.77 -20.47
N LYS A 90 -26.85 8.45 -20.63
CA LYS A 90 -26.76 9.73 -21.35
C LYS A 90 -27.17 9.58 -22.81
N ASP A 91 -26.75 8.48 -23.42
CA ASP A 91 -27.03 8.16 -24.84
C ASP A 91 -28.45 7.57 -25.03
N LYS A 92 -29.27 7.48 -23.94
CA LYS A 92 -30.64 6.94 -23.94
C LYS A 92 -30.76 5.47 -24.43
N ARG A 93 -29.65 4.70 -24.32
CA ARG A 93 -29.59 3.29 -24.71
C ARG A 93 -30.05 2.39 -23.54
N PHE A 94 -31.35 2.44 -23.23
CA PHE A 94 -31.87 1.84 -21.98
C PHE A 94 -31.88 0.31 -21.99
N ASP A 95 -32.09 -0.33 -23.12
CA ASP A 95 -32.08 -1.80 -23.25
C ASP A 95 -30.66 -2.36 -23.00
N GLU A 96 -29.66 -1.71 -23.57
CA GLU A 96 -28.26 -2.06 -23.35
C GLU A 96 -27.83 -1.75 -21.91
N LEU A 97 -28.34 -0.66 -21.32
CA LEU A 97 -28.10 -0.34 -19.91
C LEU A 97 -28.65 -1.43 -18.98
N ALA A 98 -29.87 -1.94 -19.27
CA ALA A 98 -30.49 -3.01 -18.49
C ALA A 98 -29.65 -4.30 -18.55
N THR A 99 -29.25 -4.70 -19.76
CA THR A 99 -28.40 -5.86 -19.99
C THR A 99 -27.03 -5.70 -19.32
N TYR A 100 -26.40 -4.55 -19.49
CA TYR A 100 -25.10 -4.25 -18.88
C TYR A 100 -25.18 -4.27 -17.35
N ARG A 101 -26.23 -3.69 -16.78
CA ARG A 101 -26.46 -3.71 -15.33
C ARG A 101 -26.64 -5.14 -14.79
N ALA A 102 -27.37 -5.99 -15.50
CA ALA A 102 -27.54 -7.41 -15.12
C ALA A 102 -26.20 -8.15 -15.12
N ASN A 103 -25.38 -7.94 -16.15
CA ASN A 103 -24.07 -8.60 -16.28
C ASN A 103 -23.07 -8.17 -15.19
N TYR A 104 -23.16 -6.90 -14.73
CA TYR A 104 -22.23 -6.35 -13.72
C TYR A 104 -22.89 -6.12 -12.36
N GLN A 105 -23.97 -6.86 -12.06
CA GLN A 105 -24.69 -6.73 -10.78
C GLN A 105 -23.78 -6.94 -9.56
N GLY A 106 -22.86 -7.90 -9.62
CA GLY A 106 -21.89 -8.16 -8.56
C GLY A 106 -21.00 -6.93 -8.23
N VAL A 107 -20.49 -6.28 -9.28
CA VAL A 107 -19.68 -5.05 -9.13
C VAL A 107 -20.50 -3.91 -8.53
N MET A 108 -21.76 -3.79 -8.95
CA MET A 108 -22.67 -2.77 -8.42
C MET A 108 -23.01 -2.98 -6.95
N ASN A 109 -23.16 -4.24 -6.52
CA ASN A 109 -23.47 -4.58 -5.13
C ASN A 109 -22.34 -4.17 -4.17
N VAL A 110 -21.07 -4.23 -4.60
CA VAL A 110 -19.92 -3.85 -3.77
C VAL A 110 -19.52 -2.38 -3.90
N LYS A 111 -20.10 -1.63 -4.83
CA LYS A 111 -19.77 -0.21 -5.10
C LYS A 111 -19.78 0.67 -3.86
N GLY A 112 -20.80 0.52 -3.01
CA GLY A 112 -20.93 1.29 -1.75
C GLY A 112 -19.76 0.99 -0.79
N GLN A 113 -19.40 -0.27 -0.64
CA GLN A 113 -18.32 -0.73 0.24
C GLN A 113 -16.96 -0.27 -0.28
N VAL A 114 -16.72 -0.36 -1.60
CA VAL A 114 -15.49 0.13 -2.23
C VAL A 114 -15.31 1.63 -2.03
N ARG A 115 -16.38 2.43 -2.20
CA ARG A 115 -16.34 3.88 -1.95
C ARG A 115 -16.12 4.23 -0.48
N ALA A 116 -16.70 3.45 0.43
CA ALA A 116 -16.48 3.63 1.86
C ALA A 116 -15.01 3.35 2.23
N LEU A 117 -14.44 2.28 1.69
CA LEU A 117 -13.03 1.94 1.90
C LEU A 117 -12.09 2.99 1.28
N GLU A 118 -12.42 3.52 0.10
CA GLU A 118 -11.66 4.62 -0.53
C GLU A 118 -11.60 5.85 0.37
N ARG A 119 -12.76 6.32 0.87
CA ARG A 119 -12.82 7.45 1.81
C ARG A 119 -12.04 7.18 3.09
N TYR A 120 -12.10 5.94 3.60
CA TYR A 120 -11.32 5.55 4.75
C TYR A 120 -9.82 5.65 4.50
N LEU A 121 -9.33 5.14 3.36
CA LEU A 121 -7.91 5.19 2.99
C LEU A 121 -7.41 6.62 2.75
N GLU A 122 -8.25 7.49 2.19
CA GLU A 122 -7.95 8.93 2.08
C GLU A 122 -7.80 9.58 3.45
N ASN A 123 -8.75 9.33 4.36
CA ASN A 123 -8.70 9.87 5.71
C ASN A 123 -7.49 9.31 6.49
N TRP A 124 -7.19 8.03 6.33
CA TRP A 124 -5.99 7.41 6.87
C TRP A 124 -4.71 8.12 6.40
N ARG A 125 -4.58 8.41 5.11
CA ARG A 125 -3.43 9.15 4.57
C ARG A 125 -3.30 10.52 5.22
N ARG A 126 -4.41 11.27 5.30
CA ARG A 126 -4.43 12.60 5.93
C ARG A 126 -3.98 12.53 7.40
N LYS A 127 -4.48 11.55 8.15
CA LYS A 127 -4.07 11.34 9.55
C LYS A 127 -2.60 11.00 9.67
N ARG A 128 -2.09 10.07 8.87
CA ARG A 128 -0.67 9.72 8.85
C ARG A 128 0.20 10.94 8.53
N ASP A 129 -0.15 11.69 7.50
CA ASP A 129 0.61 12.87 7.09
C ASP A 129 0.55 13.97 8.16
N ALA A 130 -0.58 14.12 8.87
CA ALA A 130 -0.69 15.02 10.00
C ALA A 130 0.23 14.62 11.15
N VAL A 131 0.29 13.33 11.50
CA VAL A 131 1.22 12.82 12.53
C VAL A 131 2.67 13.07 12.14
N MET A 132 3.03 12.84 10.86
CA MET A 132 4.39 13.04 10.39
C MET A 132 4.84 14.49 10.41
N LYS A 133 3.92 15.45 10.23
CA LYS A 133 4.19 16.90 10.26
C LYS A 133 4.27 17.49 11.67
N ARG A 134 3.91 16.76 12.71
CA ARG A 134 3.95 17.26 14.08
C ARG A 134 5.39 17.36 14.58
N ASP A 135 5.82 18.54 15.00
CA ASP A 135 7.16 18.78 15.56
C ASP A 135 7.16 18.81 17.10
N ASP A 136 5.95 18.78 17.70
CA ASP A 136 5.72 18.80 19.14
C ASP A 136 5.85 17.42 19.84
N ILE A 137 5.97 16.34 19.07
CA ILE A 137 6.10 14.97 19.58
C ILE A 137 7.40 14.32 19.15
N SER A 138 7.92 13.44 20.02
CA SER A 138 9.15 12.71 19.73
C SER A 138 9.01 11.74 18.56
N VAL A 139 10.12 11.40 17.92
CA VAL A 139 10.15 10.43 16.81
C VAL A 139 9.60 9.08 17.23
N VAL A 140 9.82 8.66 18.47
CA VAL A 140 9.29 7.40 19.03
C VAL A 140 7.77 7.41 19.02
N VAL A 141 7.16 8.48 19.55
CA VAL A 141 5.70 8.64 19.60
C VAL A 141 5.10 8.72 18.19
N LYS A 142 5.77 9.43 17.25
CA LYS A 142 5.35 9.44 15.84
C LYS A 142 5.32 8.03 15.26
N SER A 143 6.37 7.26 15.50
CA SER A 143 6.51 5.87 15.03
C SER A 143 5.36 4.99 15.53
N ASP A 144 5.04 5.07 16.82
CA ASP A 144 3.98 4.26 17.42
C ASP A 144 2.60 4.64 16.86
N LEU A 145 2.32 5.93 16.74
CA LEU A 145 1.06 6.42 16.16
C LEU A 145 0.90 5.99 14.68
N VAL A 146 1.97 6.08 13.89
CA VAL A 146 1.91 5.64 12.48
C VAL A 146 1.74 4.13 12.40
N ARG A 147 2.41 3.36 13.25
CA ARG A 147 2.25 1.90 13.30
C ARG A 147 0.81 1.50 13.65
N GLU A 148 0.19 2.18 14.59
CA GLU A 148 -1.23 1.96 14.92
C GLU A 148 -2.13 2.25 13.72
N LEU A 149 -1.92 3.38 13.04
CA LEU A 149 -2.65 3.74 11.83
C LEU A 149 -2.47 2.70 10.71
N GLU A 150 -1.26 2.16 10.55
CA GLU A 150 -0.98 1.10 9.57
C GLU A 150 -1.73 -0.19 9.91
N LEU A 151 -1.75 -0.61 11.16
CA LEU A 151 -2.52 -1.78 11.59
C LEU A 151 -4.02 -1.62 11.30
N GLN A 152 -4.59 -0.44 11.60
CA GLN A 152 -5.99 -0.14 11.29
C GLN A 152 -6.27 -0.18 9.78
N ARG A 153 -5.36 0.35 8.95
CA ARG A 153 -5.46 0.26 7.48
C ARG A 153 -5.49 -1.19 7.02
N ASP A 154 -4.57 -1.99 7.53
CA ASP A 154 -4.37 -3.36 7.11
C ASP A 154 -5.55 -4.25 7.49
N GLN A 155 -6.13 -4.04 8.66
CA GLN A 155 -7.39 -4.68 9.06
C GLN A 155 -8.54 -4.36 8.07
N ARG A 156 -8.62 -3.12 7.59
CA ARG A 156 -9.65 -2.74 6.61
C ARG A 156 -9.38 -3.33 5.23
N LEU A 157 -8.12 -3.39 4.81
CA LEU A 157 -7.73 -4.00 3.52
C LEU A 157 -7.93 -5.52 3.51
N ALA A 158 -7.93 -6.18 4.66
CA ALA A 158 -8.16 -7.62 4.76
C ALA A 158 -9.53 -8.07 4.21
N PHE A 159 -10.50 -7.16 4.11
CA PHE A 159 -11.82 -7.44 3.51
C PHE A 159 -11.84 -7.37 1.98
N VAL A 160 -10.78 -6.87 1.33
CA VAL A 160 -10.74 -6.69 -0.12
C VAL A 160 -10.93 -7.99 -0.90
N PRO A 161 -10.31 -9.14 -0.54
CA PRO A 161 -10.54 -10.40 -1.24
C PRO A 161 -12.02 -10.84 -1.24
N GLU A 162 -12.72 -10.63 -0.14
CA GLU A 162 -14.15 -10.95 -0.06
C GLU A 162 -14.99 -10.04 -0.96
N LEU A 163 -14.65 -8.73 -1.01
CA LEU A 163 -15.30 -7.80 -1.91
C LEU A 163 -15.09 -8.18 -3.37
N ARG A 164 -13.87 -8.60 -3.74
CA ARG A 164 -13.57 -9.09 -5.10
C ARG A 164 -14.38 -10.34 -5.44
N LYS A 165 -14.48 -11.28 -4.51
CA LYS A 165 -15.29 -12.49 -4.70
C LYS A 165 -16.76 -12.13 -4.89
N LYS A 166 -17.32 -11.22 -4.10
CA LYS A 166 -18.72 -10.73 -4.25
C LYS A 166 -18.94 -9.97 -5.55
N ALA A 167 -17.94 -9.25 -6.02
CA ALA A 167 -17.98 -8.54 -7.29
C ALA A 167 -17.85 -9.47 -8.51
N ASN A 168 -17.46 -10.73 -8.30
CA ASN A 168 -17.14 -11.70 -9.36
C ASN A 168 -16.06 -11.19 -10.33
N VAL A 169 -15.12 -10.41 -9.81
CA VAL A 169 -13.96 -9.92 -10.58
C VAL A 169 -12.86 -10.97 -10.53
N PRO A 170 -12.41 -11.49 -11.68
CA PRO A 170 -11.33 -12.48 -11.70
C PRO A 170 -10.06 -11.92 -11.05
N VAL A 171 -9.39 -12.76 -10.27
CA VAL A 171 -8.07 -12.43 -9.73
C VAL A 171 -7.11 -12.41 -10.91
N PHE A 172 -6.58 -11.25 -11.24
CA PHE A 172 -5.46 -11.17 -12.17
C PHE A 172 -4.27 -11.83 -11.47
N GLN A 173 -4.04 -13.09 -11.78
CA GLN A 173 -2.74 -13.72 -11.48
C GLN A 173 -1.78 -13.04 -12.43
N GLY A 174 -1.07 -12.03 -11.93
CA GLY A 174 0.00 -11.39 -12.67
C GLY A 174 0.95 -12.49 -13.12
N GLY A 175 0.96 -12.76 -14.42
CA GLY A 175 1.96 -13.60 -15.04
C GLY A 175 3.33 -13.04 -14.73
N LEU A 176 4.22 -13.92 -14.34
CA LEU A 176 5.65 -13.71 -14.15
C LEU A 176 6.29 -13.07 -15.37
#